data_001559e6e21fb4ec4d0b7ea496dbcc57
#
_entry.id   001559e6e21fb4ec4d0b7ea496dbcc57
#
_cell.length_a   1.000
_cell.length_b   1.000
_cell.length_c   1.000
_cell.angle_alpha   90.00
_cell.angle_beta   90.00
_cell.angle_gamma   90.00
#
_symmetry.space_group_name_H-M   'P 1'
#
loop_
_entity.id
_entity.type
_entity.pdbx_description
1 polymer ?
#
loop_
_entity_poly.entity_id
_entity_poly.type
_entity_poly.pdbx_seq_one_letter_code
_entity_poly.pdbx_strand_id
1 'polypeptide(L)'
;ECNQNTRPDEYFDCIQVAGTNGKTSTTRFSAAILRGEGLKTALYTSPQLVRYPERMEVDGRVVSDEAFARGVSAAVEAGRRVNAHRVAAGERAYTITPFDLLTAAALVVFAEAAVDVAVLEVGMGGRWDATSATDPVAVAITGIGLDHTRILGDTLEAIAGEKAAVIKPGRLVVLGEGTHEPSVQRVMDVRCRECGVVPLVVSHSTTKVPTHVGDTVEFSCTTPRAIYTSSMVKPAYQPQNAACAIMLCEGYLGRELDHDKLDASLMGC
;
A
#
# COMPACT_ATOMS: atom_id res chain seq x y z
N GLU A 1 -18.69 5.15 -19.55
CA GLU A 1 -19.84 5.31 -18.62
C GLU A 1 -19.75 4.19 -17.60
N CYS A 2 -19.24 4.49 -16.37
CA CYS A 2 -19.26 3.56 -15.25
C CYS A 2 -20.72 3.18 -14.96
N ASN A 3 -21.03 1.91 -15.05
CA ASN A 3 -22.34 1.38 -14.72
C ASN A 3 -22.66 1.74 -13.26
N GLN A 4 -23.79 2.39 -12.99
CA GLN A 4 -24.13 3.01 -11.69
C GLN A 4 -24.16 2.04 -10.49
N ASN A 5 -23.90 0.74 -10.71
CA ASN A 5 -23.91 -0.32 -9.70
C ASN A 5 -22.57 -1.03 -9.47
N THR A 6 -21.48 -0.61 -10.12
CA THR A 6 -20.16 -1.24 -9.97
C THR A 6 -19.26 -0.39 -9.09
N ARG A 7 -18.54 -1.03 -8.16
CA ARG A 7 -17.56 -0.37 -7.31
C ARG A 7 -16.33 -0.01 -8.16
N PRO A 8 -15.73 1.19 -8.00
CA PRO A 8 -14.54 1.56 -8.77
C PRO A 8 -13.36 0.59 -8.65
N ASP A 9 -13.17 0.00 -7.48
CA ASP A 9 -12.09 -0.97 -7.20
C ASP A 9 -12.30 -2.37 -7.83
N GLU A 10 -13.41 -2.60 -8.52
CA GLU A 10 -13.64 -3.83 -9.30
C GLU A 10 -13.03 -3.77 -10.71
N TYR A 11 -12.52 -2.60 -11.14
CA TYR A 11 -11.93 -2.42 -12.48
C TYR A 11 -10.42 -2.64 -12.54
N PHE A 12 -9.76 -2.80 -11.40
CA PHE A 12 -8.32 -3.00 -11.29
C PHE A 12 -7.95 -3.75 -10.02
N ASP A 13 -6.79 -4.38 -10.01
CA ASP A 13 -6.30 -5.03 -8.80
C ASP A 13 -5.86 -4.01 -7.75
N CYS A 14 -6.17 -4.27 -6.49
CA CYS A 14 -5.69 -3.48 -5.36
C CYS A 14 -4.59 -4.23 -4.59
N ILE A 15 -3.50 -3.54 -4.29
CA ILE A 15 -2.45 -3.98 -3.37
C ILE A 15 -2.44 -3.01 -2.20
N GLN A 16 -2.49 -3.51 -0.97
CA GLN A 16 -2.56 -2.68 0.23
C GLN A 16 -1.27 -2.78 1.05
N VAL A 17 -0.71 -1.63 1.43
CA VAL A 17 0.52 -1.56 2.23
C VAL A 17 0.25 -0.92 3.57
N ALA A 18 0.34 -1.72 4.64
CA ALA A 18 0.18 -1.31 6.03
C ALA A 18 1.54 -1.30 6.76
N GLY A 19 1.57 -0.73 7.95
CA GLY A 19 2.76 -0.68 8.80
C GLY A 19 2.83 0.60 9.62
N THR A 20 3.80 0.70 10.50
CA THR A 20 4.11 1.94 11.21
C THR A 20 5.07 2.78 10.37
N ASN A 21 6.22 2.25 10.01
CA ASN A 21 7.24 2.90 9.20
C ASN A 21 7.40 2.18 7.85
N GLY A 22 7.90 2.88 6.83
CA GLY A 22 8.24 2.30 5.54
C GLY A 22 7.07 2.16 4.56
N LYS A 23 5.82 2.38 4.97
CA LYS A 23 4.63 2.27 4.09
C LYS A 23 4.81 3.02 2.78
N THR A 24 4.98 4.33 2.84
CA THR A 24 5.10 5.21 1.66
C THR A 24 6.22 4.75 0.73
N SER A 25 7.40 4.41 1.29
CA SER A 25 8.53 3.93 0.49
C SER A 25 8.22 2.60 -0.19
N THR A 26 7.67 1.62 0.55
CA THR A 26 7.28 0.32 -0.02
C THR A 26 6.21 0.49 -1.08
N THR A 27 5.20 1.34 -0.84
CA THR A 27 4.13 1.64 -1.81
C THR A 27 4.70 2.24 -3.10
N ARG A 28 5.62 3.22 -2.99
CA ARG A 28 6.30 3.84 -4.14
C ARG A 28 7.19 2.87 -4.90
N PHE A 29 8.02 2.10 -4.21
CA PHE A 29 8.85 1.07 -4.84
C PHE A 29 7.98 0.04 -5.55
N SER A 30 6.90 -0.45 -4.93
CA SER A 30 6.01 -1.43 -5.55
C SER A 30 5.37 -0.89 -6.83
N ALA A 31 4.84 0.34 -6.81
CA ALA A 31 4.27 0.95 -8.01
C ALA A 31 5.33 1.16 -9.12
N ALA A 32 6.55 1.57 -8.76
CA ALA A 32 7.64 1.73 -9.72
C ALA A 32 8.08 0.40 -10.34
N ILE A 33 8.24 -0.66 -9.54
CA ILE A 33 8.59 -2.00 -10.01
C ILE A 33 7.50 -2.53 -10.95
N LEU A 34 6.24 -2.50 -10.55
CA LEU A 34 5.12 -3.00 -11.38
C LEU A 34 5.01 -2.22 -12.70
N ARG A 35 5.24 -0.90 -12.69
CA ARG A 35 5.32 -0.10 -13.91
C ARG A 35 6.50 -0.51 -14.79
N GLY A 36 7.68 -0.75 -14.21
CA GLY A 36 8.85 -1.28 -14.93
C GLY A 36 8.57 -2.63 -15.57
N GLU A 37 7.76 -3.48 -14.93
CA GLU A 37 7.29 -4.75 -15.45
C GLU A 37 6.22 -4.64 -16.54
N GLY A 38 5.76 -3.41 -16.84
CA GLY A 38 4.87 -3.11 -17.97
C GLY A 38 3.40 -2.94 -17.60
N LEU A 39 3.03 -2.89 -16.32
CA LEU A 39 1.66 -2.61 -15.90
C LEU A 39 1.41 -1.10 -15.85
N LYS A 40 0.19 -0.69 -16.15
CA LYS A 40 -0.29 0.66 -15.88
C LYS A 40 -0.67 0.77 -14.42
N THR A 41 0.11 1.53 -13.66
CA THR A 41 0.01 1.56 -12.20
C THR A 41 -0.69 2.79 -11.67
N ALA A 42 -1.37 2.63 -10.53
CA ALA A 42 -1.76 3.75 -9.68
C ALA A 42 -1.06 3.67 -8.33
N LEU A 43 -0.86 4.84 -7.71
CA LEU A 43 -0.28 5.00 -6.39
C LEU A 43 -1.18 5.90 -5.55
N TYR A 44 -1.49 5.45 -4.33
CA TYR A 44 -2.15 6.27 -3.31
C TYR A 44 -1.31 6.32 -2.05
N THR A 45 -0.89 7.52 -1.64
CA THR A 45 -0.04 7.75 -0.45
C THR A 45 -0.58 8.84 0.45
N SER A 46 -0.11 8.87 1.71
CA SER A 46 -0.47 9.90 2.68
C SER A 46 0.63 10.09 3.74
N PRO A 47 0.78 11.32 4.27
CA PRO A 47 0.14 12.57 3.84
C PRO A 47 0.81 13.15 2.57
N GLN A 48 0.20 14.19 1.99
CA GLN A 48 0.84 15.03 0.97
C GLN A 48 1.87 15.95 1.61
N LEU A 49 2.80 16.45 0.82
CA LEU A 49 3.77 17.47 1.27
C LEU A 49 3.23 18.90 1.12
N VAL A 50 2.64 19.22 -0.01
CA VAL A 50 2.15 20.57 -0.35
C VAL A 50 0.69 20.55 -0.80
N ARG A 51 0.34 19.67 -1.75
CA ARG A 51 -0.96 19.66 -2.42
C ARG A 51 -1.63 18.30 -2.35
N TYR A 52 -2.94 18.26 -2.16
CA TYR A 52 -3.73 17.02 -2.10
C TYR A 52 -3.59 16.09 -3.32
N PRO A 53 -3.50 16.58 -4.58
CA PRO A 53 -3.29 15.71 -5.75
C PRO A 53 -2.03 14.84 -5.67
N GLU A 54 -0.98 15.25 -4.92
CA GLU A 54 0.24 14.46 -4.71
C GLU A 54 0.00 13.08 -4.09
N ARG A 55 -1.16 12.88 -3.45
CA ARG A 55 -1.55 11.58 -2.90
C ARG A 55 -1.90 10.55 -3.97
N MET A 56 -2.15 10.99 -5.21
CA MET A 56 -2.64 10.17 -6.30
C MET A 56 -1.72 10.29 -7.50
N GLU A 57 -1.12 9.18 -7.90
CA GLU A 57 -0.31 9.11 -9.12
C GLU A 57 -0.87 8.04 -10.06
N VAL A 58 -0.79 8.28 -11.35
CA VAL A 58 -1.04 7.30 -12.41
C VAL A 58 0.20 7.24 -13.29
N ASP A 59 0.73 6.05 -13.50
CA ASP A 59 1.96 5.80 -14.25
C ASP A 59 3.15 6.67 -13.78
N GLY A 60 3.26 6.86 -12.45
CA GLY A 60 4.33 7.63 -11.82
C GLY A 60 4.22 9.14 -12.02
N ARG A 61 3.05 9.64 -12.40
CA ARG A 61 2.77 11.07 -12.52
C ARG A 61 1.61 11.45 -11.61
N VAL A 62 1.77 12.54 -10.88
CA VAL A 62 0.68 13.13 -10.10
C VAL A 62 -0.49 13.43 -11.02
N VAL A 63 -1.70 13.08 -10.58
CA VAL A 63 -2.92 13.31 -11.36
C VAL A 63 -3.15 14.81 -11.59
N SER A 64 -3.82 15.17 -12.69
CA SER A 64 -4.16 16.57 -12.98
C SER A 64 -5.18 17.12 -11.99
N ASP A 65 -5.21 18.44 -11.84
CA ASP A 65 -6.18 19.11 -10.97
C ASP A 65 -7.63 18.83 -11.41
N GLU A 66 -7.86 18.67 -12.72
CA GLU A 66 -9.18 18.33 -13.25
C GLU A 66 -9.59 16.90 -12.89
N ALA A 67 -8.67 15.92 -13.01
CA ALA A 67 -8.93 14.54 -12.62
C ALA A 67 -9.19 14.45 -11.12
N PHE A 68 -8.36 15.11 -10.31
CA PHE A 68 -8.54 15.20 -8.87
C PHE A 68 -9.89 15.81 -8.51
N ALA A 69 -10.26 16.95 -9.12
CA ALA A 69 -11.53 17.63 -8.85
C ALA A 69 -12.74 16.76 -9.23
N ARG A 70 -12.69 16.04 -10.35
CA ARG A 70 -13.75 15.07 -10.73
C ARG A 70 -13.90 13.97 -9.69
N GLY A 71 -12.79 13.33 -9.31
CA GLY A 71 -12.80 12.27 -8.29
C GLY A 71 -13.39 12.73 -6.97
N VAL A 72 -12.93 13.90 -6.47
CA VAL A 72 -13.45 14.48 -5.21
C VAL A 72 -14.93 14.82 -5.33
N SER A 73 -15.36 15.40 -6.45
CA SER A 73 -16.78 15.72 -6.68
C SER A 73 -17.66 14.47 -6.66
N ALA A 74 -17.21 13.39 -7.31
CA ALA A 74 -17.91 12.10 -7.29
C ALA A 74 -17.99 11.50 -5.88
N ALA A 75 -16.89 11.53 -5.12
CA ALA A 75 -16.84 11.02 -3.76
C ALA A 75 -17.77 11.82 -2.81
N VAL A 76 -17.76 13.16 -2.92
CA VAL A 76 -18.66 14.02 -2.13
C VAL A 76 -20.13 13.74 -2.44
N GLU A 77 -20.48 13.59 -3.71
CA GLU A 77 -21.85 13.29 -4.12
C GLU A 77 -22.27 11.89 -3.63
N ALA A 78 -21.40 10.89 -3.74
CA ALA A 78 -21.65 9.56 -3.19
C ALA A 78 -21.88 9.59 -1.68
N GLY A 79 -21.06 10.32 -0.94
CA GLY A 79 -21.22 10.51 0.50
C GLY A 79 -22.52 11.19 0.90
N ARG A 80 -22.94 12.21 0.14
CA ARG A 80 -24.25 12.87 0.33
C ARG A 80 -25.41 11.91 0.11
N ARG A 81 -25.36 11.07 -0.94
CA ARG A 81 -26.40 10.05 -1.22
C ARG A 81 -26.49 9.02 -0.12
N VAL A 82 -25.35 8.47 0.32
CA VAL A 82 -25.31 7.50 1.43
C VAL A 82 -25.96 8.11 2.68
N ASN A 83 -25.58 9.33 3.06
CA ASN A 83 -26.14 9.97 4.23
C ASN A 83 -27.62 10.32 4.08
N ALA A 84 -28.08 10.73 2.90
CA ALA A 84 -29.51 10.96 2.63
C ALA A 84 -30.32 9.68 2.79
N HIS A 85 -29.84 8.54 2.26
CA HIS A 85 -30.50 7.25 2.43
C HIS A 85 -30.58 6.81 3.90
N ARG A 86 -29.50 6.96 4.67
CA ARG A 86 -29.48 6.64 6.10
C ARG A 86 -30.49 7.47 6.88
N VAL A 87 -30.49 8.79 6.67
CA VAL A 87 -31.43 9.69 7.33
C VAL A 87 -32.88 9.35 6.96
N ALA A 88 -33.15 9.05 5.69
CA ALA A 88 -34.49 8.61 5.26
C ALA A 88 -34.92 7.28 5.89
N ALA A 89 -33.97 6.41 6.24
CA ALA A 89 -34.20 5.17 6.98
C ALA A 89 -34.29 5.37 8.52
N GLY A 90 -34.22 6.60 9.02
CA GLY A 90 -34.23 6.91 10.46
C GLY A 90 -32.91 6.65 11.16
N GLU A 91 -31.83 6.45 10.41
CA GLU A 91 -30.48 6.24 10.94
C GLU A 91 -29.68 7.55 11.03
N ARG A 92 -28.63 7.54 11.85
CA ARG A 92 -27.71 8.69 11.92
C ARG A 92 -26.83 8.75 10.66
N ALA A 93 -26.61 9.94 10.12
CA ALA A 93 -25.62 10.18 9.08
C ALA A 93 -24.21 9.76 9.56
N TYR A 94 -23.40 9.22 8.64
CA TYR A 94 -21.99 8.99 8.90
C TYR A 94 -21.21 10.30 8.96
N THR A 95 -20.21 10.35 9.82
CA THR A 95 -19.16 11.38 9.74
C THR A 95 -18.14 10.93 8.71
N ILE A 96 -18.22 11.49 7.50
CA ILE A 96 -17.29 11.18 6.42
C ILE A 96 -16.07 12.08 6.59
N THR A 97 -14.90 11.49 6.78
CA THR A 97 -13.65 12.23 6.97
C THR A 97 -13.04 12.68 5.64
N PRO A 98 -12.13 13.67 5.64
CA PRO A 98 -11.36 14.00 4.44
C PRO A 98 -10.59 12.81 3.87
N PHE A 99 -10.10 11.89 4.72
CA PHE A 99 -9.40 10.68 4.25
C PHE A 99 -10.33 9.73 3.52
N ASP A 100 -11.57 9.53 4.02
CA ASP A 100 -12.58 8.71 3.35
C ASP A 100 -12.89 9.27 1.96
N LEU A 101 -13.09 10.59 1.86
CA LEU A 101 -13.39 11.25 0.58
C LEU A 101 -12.22 11.15 -0.40
N LEU A 102 -10.98 11.36 0.07
CA LEU A 102 -9.79 11.29 -0.79
C LEU A 102 -9.51 9.86 -1.25
N THR A 103 -9.74 8.87 -0.40
CA THR A 103 -9.62 7.45 -0.78
C THR A 103 -10.66 7.09 -1.83
N ALA A 104 -11.93 7.44 -1.63
CA ALA A 104 -12.98 7.20 -2.62
C ALA A 104 -12.70 7.93 -3.94
N ALA A 105 -12.22 9.18 -3.87
CA ALA A 105 -11.83 9.96 -5.05
C ALA A 105 -10.69 9.29 -5.83
N ALA A 106 -9.68 8.75 -5.11
CA ALA A 106 -8.57 8.03 -5.74
C ALA A 106 -9.06 6.80 -6.52
N LEU A 107 -9.94 5.99 -5.93
CA LEU A 107 -10.50 4.81 -6.62
C LEU A 107 -11.26 5.19 -7.89
N VAL A 108 -12.03 6.29 -7.87
CA VAL A 108 -12.72 6.80 -9.07
C VAL A 108 -11.72 7.23 -10.14
N VAL A 109 -10.70 8.02 -9.77
CA VAL A 109 -9.67 8.50 -10.70
C VAL A 109 -8.90 7.34 -11.33
N PHE A 110 -8.57 6.32 -10.54
CA PHE A 110 -7.83 5.14 -11.01
C PHE A 110 -8.68 4.28 -11.96
N ALA A 111 -9.97 4.11 -11.69
CA ALA A 111 -10.90 3.43 -12.58
C ALA A 111 -11.06 4.20 -13.91
N GLU A 112 -11.23 5.54 -13.87
CA GLU A 112 -11.28 6.37 -15.08
C GLU A 112 -9.99 6.31 -15.91
N ALA A 113 -8.84 6.18 -15.21
CA ALA A 113 -7.55 6.04 -15.86
C ALA A 113 -7.32 4.65 -16.46
N ALA A 114 -8.19 3.67 -16.18
CA ALA A 114 -8.06 2.28 -16.60
C ALA A 114 -6.67 1.71 -16.26
N VAL A 115 -6.30 1.79 -14.97
CA VAL A 115 -5.05 1.19 -14.47
C VAL A 115 -5.21 -0.32 -14.32
N ASP A 116 -4.12 -1.07 -14.41
CA ASP A 116 -4.11 -2.51 -14.17
C ASP A 116 -4.10 -2.82 -12.67
N VAL A 117 -3.33 -2.02 -11.90
CA VAL A 117 -3.13 -2.22 -10.47
C VAL A 117 -2.94 -0.90 -9.73
N ALA A 118 -3.55 -0.79 -8.55
CA ALA A 118 -3.37 0.31 -7.63
C ALA A 118 -2.67 -0.15 -6.35
N VAL A 119 -1.56 0.50 -5.98
CA VAL A 119 -0.87 0.28 -4.72
C VAL A 119 -1.31 1.35 -3.72
N LEU A 120 -1.99 0.92 -2.67
CA LEU A 120 -2.69 1.76 -1.70
C LEU A 120 -1.97 1.75 -0.36
N GLU A 121 -1.49 2.91 0.09
CA GLU A 121 -0.97 3.08 1.44
C GLU A 121 -2.11 3.20 2.44
N VAL A 122 -2.09 2.38 3.49
CA VAL A 122 -3.00 2.49 4.65
C VAL A 122 -2.69 3.78 5.42
N GLY A 123 -3.69 4.59 5.65
CA GLY A 123 -3.53 5.84 6.41
C GLY A 123 -3.23 5.58 7.87
N MET A 124 -4.08 4.83 8.55
CA MET A 124 -3.92 4.53 9.97
C MET A 124 -4.54 3.18 10.34
N GLY A 125 -3.81 2.38 11.13
CA GLY A 125 -4.29 1.07 11.58
C GLY A 125 -4.35 0.08 10.41
N GLY A 126 -5.54 -0.30 10.02
CA GLY A 126 -5.87 -1.21 8.92
C GLY A 126 -7.32 -1.66 8.97
N ARG A 127 -7.81 -2.07 10.14
CA ARG A 127 -9.18 -2.60 10.31
C ARG A 127 -10.28 -1.68 9.80
N TRP A 128 -10.19 -0.41 10.12
CA TRP A 128 -11.18 0.63 9.83
C TRP A 128 -10.67 1.71 8.90
N ASP A 129 -9.51 1.45 8.27
CA ASP A 129 -8.96 2.38 7.29
C ASP A 129 -9.81 2.42 6.02
N ALA A 130 -9.96 3.60 5.42
CA ALA A 130 -10.77 3.74 4.22
C ALA A 130 -10.29 2.87 3.05
N THR A 131 -8.97 2.62 2.95
CA THR A 131 -8.41 1.72 1.93
C THR A 131 -8.85 0.26 2.11
N SER A 132 -9.26 -0.14 3.32
CA SER A 132 -9.77 -1.49 3.61
C SER A 132 -11.20 -1.73 3.12
N ALA A 133 -11.86 -0.69 2.56
CA ALA A 133 -13.11 -0.85 1.81
C ALA A 133 -12.87 -1.60 0.48
N THR A 134 -11.65 -1.61 -0.04
CA THR A 134 -11.29 -2.41 -1.24
C THR A 134 -11.14 -3.89 -0.89
N ASP A 135 -11.08 -4.73 -1.94
CA ASP A 135 -10.75 -6.15 -1.80
C ASP A 135 -9.35 -6.44 -2.37
N PRO A 136 -8.27 -6.17 -1.60
CA PRO A 136 -6.92 -6.28 -2.12
C PRO A 136 -6.54 -7.72 -2.45
N VAL A 137 -5.90 -7.94 -3.60
CA VAL A 137 -5.37 -9.25 -4.02
C VAL A 137 -4.07 -9.59 -3.28
N ALA A 138 -3.35 -8.57 -2.82
CA ALA A 138 -2.11 -8.70 -2.07
C ALA A 138 -2.02 -7.63 -0.98
N VAL A 139 -1.39 -7.97 0.14
CA VAL A 139 -1.12 -7.04 1.25
C VAL A 139 0.32 -7.16 1.71
N ALA A 140 0.93 -6.03 2.10
CA ALA A 140 2.21 -6.01 2.78
C ALA A 140 2.09 -5.29 4.12
N ILE A 141 2.77 -5.81 5.15
CA ILE A 141 2.93 -5.14 6.45
C ILE A 141 4.41 -4.90 6.65
N THR A 142 4.84 -3.64 6.52
CA THR A 142 6.27 -3.27 6.49
C THR A 142 6.95 -3.41 7.83
N GLY A 143 6.24 -3.08 8.90
CA GLY A 143 6.75 -3.17 10.25
C GLY A 143 5.79 -2.57 11.28
N ILE A 144 6.00 -2.91 12.54
CA ILE A 144 5.19 -2.46 13.67
C ILE A 144 6.09 -1.70 14.66
N GLY A 145 5.61 -0.56 15.09
CA GLY A 145 6.21 0.27 16.12
C GLY A 145 5.14 1.04 16.89
N LEU A 146 5.51 1.66 17.99
CA LEU A 146 4.61 2.49 18.78
C LEU A 146 4.32 3.78 17.99
N ASP A 147 3.08 3.91 17.52
CA ASP A 147 2.57 5.08 16.81
C ASP A 147 1.05 5.15 16.97
N HIS A 148 0.51 6.37 16.96
CA HIS A 148 -0.93 6.59 17.15
C HIS A 148 -1.52 5.86 18.38
N THR A 149 -0.76 5.77 19.46
CA THR A 149 -1.07 4.93 20.65
C THR A 149 -2.42 5.28 21.29
N ARG A 150 -2.85 6.55 21.22
CA ARG A 150 -4.17 6.98 21.73
C ARG A 150 -5.35 6.34 20.99
N ILE A 151 -5.14 5.81 19.78
CA ILE A 151 -6.20 5.27 18.92
C ILE A 151 -6.03 3.77 18.72
N LEU A 152 -4.79 3.33 18.46
CA LEU A 152 -4.48 1.94 18.10
C LEU A 152 -4.12 1.06 19.30
N GLY A 153 -3.94 1.68 20.49
CA GLY A 153 -3.46 1.01 21.70
C GLY A 153 -2.01 1.32 22.01
N ASP A 154 -1.60 1.05 23.24
CA ASP A 154 -0.33 1.42 23.84
C ASP A 154 0.72 0.29 23.82
N THR A 155 0.41 -0.84 23.19
CA THR A 155 1.33 -1.98 23.04
C THR A 155 1.55 -2.33 21.57
N LEU A 156 2.70 -2.97 21.28
CA LEU A 156 3.02 -3.44 19.93
C LEU A 156 2.00 -4.46 19.44
N GLU A 157 1.50 -5.32 20.32
CA GLU A 157 0.50 -6.34 20.01
C GLU A 157 -0.85 -5.73 19.61
N ALA A 158 -1.30 -4.69 20.32
CA ALA A 158 -2.55 -3.99 20.00
C ALA A 158 -2.44 -3.33 18.61
N ILE A 159 -1.35 -2.59 18.36
CA ILE A 159 -1.08 -1.96 17.08
C ILE A 159 -0.93 -3.00 15.96
N ALA A 160 -0.24 -4.11 16.23
CA ALA A 160 -0.11 -5.23 15.30
C ALA A 160 -1.48 -5.83 14.94
N GLY A 161 -2.37 -6.01 15.91
CA GLY A 161 -3.73 -6.53 15.70
C GLY A 161 -4.58 -5.65 14.79
N GLU A 162 -4.48 -4.32 14.94
CA GLU A 162 -5.17 -3.38 14.08
C GLU A 162 -4.62 -3.38 12.64
N LYS A 163 -3.30 -3.49 12.49
CA LYS A 163 -2.66 -3.54 11.17
C LYS A 163 -2.84 -4.91 10.50
N ALA A 164 -2.74 -6.00 11.25
CA ALA A 164 -2.96 -7.35 10.73
C ALA A 164 -4.38 -7.57 10.17
N ALA A 165 -5.34 -6.73 10.52
CA ALA A 165 -6.71 -6.82 10.02
C ALA A 165 -6.82 -6.63 8.49
N VAL A 166 -5.80 -6.08 7.81
CA VAL A 166 -5.73 -6.02 6.33
C VAL A 166 -5.53 -7.41 5.71
N ILE A 167 -5.01 -8.38 6.46
CA ILE A 167 -4.84 -9.77 6.00
C ILE A 167 -6.22 -10.40 5.87
N LYS A 168 -6.56 -10.85 4.66
CA LYS A 168 -7.83 -11.51 4.33
C LYS A 168 -7.58 -12.93 3.77
N PRO A 169 -8.58 -13.83 3.84
CA PRO A 169 -8.46 -15.18 3.31
C PRO A 169 -8.10 -15.21 1.82
N GLY A 170 -7.20 -16.12 1.44
CA GLY A 170 -6.84 -16.37 0.04
C GLY A 170 -6.00 -15.26 -0.62
N ARG A 171 -5.49 -14.30 0.15
CA ARG A 171 -4.68 -13.19 -0.38
C ARG A 171 -3.19 -13.45 -0.21
N LEU A 172 -2.39 -12.89 -1.12
CA LEU A 172 -0.94 -12.83 -0.95
C LEU A 172 -0.63 -11.93 0.25
N VAL A 173 0.20 -12.42 1.16
CA VAL A 173 0.63 -11.68 2.36
C VAL A 173 2.15 -11.61 2.40
N VAL A 174 2.67 -10.40 2.54
CA VAL A 174 4.11 -10.14 2.72
C VAL A 174 4.33 -9.47 4.08
N LEU A 175 5.19 -10.05 4.89
CA LEU A 175 5.60 -9.53 6.19
C LEU A 175 7.03 -8.99 6.09
N GLY A 176 7.19 -7.68 6.20
CA GLY A 176 8.47 -7.00 6.21
C GLY A 176 9.26 -7.28 7.49
N GLU A 177 10.55 -7.01 7.47
CA GLU A 177 11.46 -7.26 8.59
C GLU A 177 11.06 -6.59 9.90
N GLY A 178 10.43 -5.42 9.81
CA GLY A 178 9.89 -4.73 10.98
C GLY A 178 8.74 -5.45 11.71
N THR A 179 8.32 -6.65 11.25
CA THR A 179 7.35 -7.50 11.93
C THR A 179 7.99 -8.66 12.71
N HIS A 180 9.32 -8.79 12.70
CA HIS A 180 10.05 -9.92 13.29
C HIS A 180 10.18 -9.87 14.83
N GLU A 181 9.78 -8.77 15.46
CA GLU A 181 9.72 -8.73 16.92
C GLU A 181 8.77 -9.84 17.42
N PRO A 182 9.20 -10.68 18.42
CA PRO A 182 8.48 -11.92 18.77
C PRO A 182 7.00 -11.72 19.18
N SER A 183 6.66 -10.61 19.84
CA SER A 183 5.28 -10.33 20.23
C SER A 183 4.42 -9.97 19.01
N VAL A 184 4.97 -9.19 18.08
CA VAL A 184 4.34 -8.82 16.81
C VAL A 184 4.17 -10.05 15.91
N GLN A 185 5.23 -10.84 15.76
CA GLN A 185 5.20 -12.05 14.95
C GLN A 185 4.08 -13.00 15.38
N ARG A 186 3.91 -13.22 16.69
CA ARG A 186 2.79 -14.04 17.20
C ARG A 186 1.42 -13.54 16.74
N VAL A 187 1.21 -12.23 16.72
CA VAL A 187 -0.07 -11.64 16.26
C VAL A 187 -0.25 -11.89 14.76
N MET A 188 0.81 -11.69 13.96
CA MET A 188 0.77 -11.96 12.52
C MET A 188 0.51 -13.43 12.22
N ASP A 189 1.17 -14.35 12.93
CA ASP A 189 0.99 -15.79 12.79
C ASP A 189 -0.44 -16.25 13.13
N VAL A 190 -1.02 -15.67 14.19
CA VAL A 190 -2.42 -15.95 14.56
C VAL A 190 -3.34 -15.50 13.43
N ARG A 191 -3.17 -14.27 12.95
CA ARG A 191 -4.02 -13.73 11.91
C ARG A 191 -3.87 -14.47 10.58
N CYS A 192 -2.66 -14.83 10.17
CA CYS A 192 -2.43 -15.62 8.97
C CYS A 192 -3.10 -17.01 9.06
N ARG A 193 -3.02 -17.67 10.22
CA ARG A 193 -3.72 -18.95 10.47
C ARG A 193 -5.24 -18.80 10.42
N GLU A 194 -5.81 -17.77 11.01
CA GLU A 194 -7.25 -17.49 10.94
C GLU A 194 -7.72 -17.29 9.50
N CYS A 195 -6.89 -16.68 8.65
CA CYS A 195 -7.19 -16.47 7.24
C CYS A 195 -6.79 -17.65 6.34
N GLY A 196 -6.14 -18.69 6.86
CA GLY A 196 -5.67 -19.82 6.08
C GLY A 196 -4.60 -19.47 5.05
N VAL A 197 -3.75 -18.46 5.33
CA VAL A 197 -2.70 -17.98 4.43
C VAL A 197 -1.32 -18.25 5.01
N VAL A 198 -0.35 -18.49 4.13
CA VAL A 198 1.07 -18.61 4.47
C VAL A 198 1.76 -17.33 4.00
N PRO A 199 2.29 -16.49 4.89
CA PRO A 199 2.93 -15.25 4.50
C PRO A 199 4.31 -15.50 3.88
N LEU A 200 4.71 -14.63 2.96
CA LEU A 200 6.09 -14.45 2.55
C LEU A 200 6.77 -13.53 3.56
N VAL A 201 7.88 -13.99 4.13
CA VAL A 201 8.63 -13.24 5.15
C VAL A 201 9.87 -12.64 4.51
N VAL A 202 10.01 -11.33 4.63
CA VAL A 202 11.11 -10.59 3.99
C VAL A 202 12.38 -10.70 4.82
N SER A 203 13.50 -10.89 4.12
CA SER A 203 14.85 -10.79 4.67
C SER A 203 15.77 -10.18 3.61
N HIS A 204 16.65 -9.26 4.01
CA HIS A 204 17.64 -8.66 3.13
C HIS A 204 19.03 -8.62 3.78
N SER A 205 20.04 -8.36 2.95
CA SER A 205 21.39 -8.08 3.39
C SER A 205 21.86 -6.79 2.73
N THR A 206 22.38 -5.85 3.51
CA THR A 206 23.02 -4.66 2.98
C THR A 206 24.52 -4.94 2.79
N THR A 207 25.01 -4.86 1.56
CA THR A 207 26.40 -5.17 1.21
C THR A 207 27.29 -3.92 1.16
N LYS A 208 26.67 -2.75 0.95
CA LYS A 208 27.35 -1.46 1.00
C LYS A 208 26.44 -0.42 1.64
N VAL A 209 26.96 0.29 2.63
CA VAL A 209 26.25 1.37 3.31
C VAL A 209 26.76 2.73 2.80
N PRO A 210 25.87 3.68 2.45
CA PRO A 210 26.28 5.01 2.04
C PRO A 210 26.98 5.74 3.19
N THR A 211 28.07 6.44 2.89
CA THR A 211 28.83 7.24 3.86
C THR A 211 28.57 8.74 3.70
N HIS A 212 28.14 9.16 2.53
CA HIS A 212 27.79 10.55 2.21
C HIS A 212 26.45 10.64 1.50
N VAL A 213 25.85 11.82 1.49
CA VAL A 213 24.65 12.10 0.70
C VAL A 213 25.00 11.96 -0.79
N GLY A 214 24.22 11.16 -1.50
CA GLY A 214 24.44 10.85 -2.92
C GLY A 214 25.18 9.53 -3.17
N ASP A 215 25.73 8.89 -2.14
CA ASP A 215 26.28 7.55 -2.26
C ASP A 215 25.15 6.52 -2.46
N THR A 216 25.51 5.42 -3.10
CA THR A 216 24.60 4.27 -3.26
C THR A 216 24.62 3.36 -2.03
N VAL A 217 23.46 2.85 -1.66
CA VAL A 217 23.31 1.66 -0.82
C VAL A 217 23.16 0.45 -1.75
N GLU A 218 23.90 -0.62 -1.47
CA GLU A 218 23.80 -1.89 -2.20
C GLU A 218 23.24 -2.95 -1.26
N PHE A 219 22.32 -3.76 -1.76
CA PHE A 219 21.65 -4.79 -0.96
C PHE A 219 21.27 -6.01 -1.83
N SER A 220 21.00 -7.12 -1.15
CA SER A 220 20.38 -8.28 -1.76
C SER A 220 19.20 -8.75 -0.94
N CYS A 221 18.20 -9.33 -1.59
CA CYS A 221 17.11 -10.04 -0.94
C CYS A 221 16.84 -11.36 -1.67
N THR A 222 16.42 -12.37 -0.90
CA THR A 222 16.03 -13.68 -1.42
C THR A 222 14.51 -13.77 -1.38
N THR A 223 13.94 -14.16 -2.51
CA THR A 223 12.52 -14.43 -2.66
C THR A 223 12.31 -15.91 -2.99
N PRO A 224 11.08 -16.42 -3.06
CA PRO A 224 10.83 -17.80 -3.48
C PRO A 224 11.35 -18.17 -4.88
N ARG A 225 11.56 -17.18 -5.77
CA ARG A 225 11.93 -17.45 -7.17
C ARG A 225 13.34 -17.04 -7.53
N ALA A 226 13.89 -16.00 -6.87
CA ALA A 226 15.19 -15.45 -7.25
C ALA A 226 15.94 -14.84 -6.07
N ILE A 227 17.22 -14.54 -6.32
CA ILE A 227 18.03 -13.64 -5.46
C ILE A 227 18.24 -12.37 -6.26
N TYR A 228 17.74 -11.26 -5.71
CA TYR A 228 17.91 -9.93 -6.29
C TYR A 228 19.04 -9.19 -5.59
N THR A 229 19.96 -8.67 -6.38
CA THR A 229 20.99 -7.73 -5.92
C THR A 229 20.77 -6.42 -6.65
N SER A 230 20.63 -5.33 -5.91
CA SER A 230 20.33 -4.03 -6.49
C SER A 230 21.00 -2.90 -5.70
N SER A 231 20.99 -1.71 -6.29
CA SER A 231 21.51 -0.51 -5.68
C SER A 231 20.56 0.68 -5.84
N MET A 232 20.64 1.64 -4.92
CA MET A 232 19.83 2.87 -4.99
C MET A 232 20.55 4.02 -4.29
N VAL A 233 20.31 5.25 -4.73
CA VAL A 233 20.78 6.46 -4.06
C VAL A 233 19.77 6.87 -3.00
N LYS A 234 19.76 6.15 -1.87
CA LYS A 234 18.81 6.32 -0.77
C LYS A 234 19.50 6.08 0.57
N PRO A 235 18.89 6.55 1.69
CA PRO A 235 19.39 6.24 3.04
C PRO A 235 19.47 4.73 3.32
N ALA A 236 20.38 4.36 4.22
CA ALA A 236 20.71 2.96 4.56
C ALA A 236 19.53 2.11 5.08
N TYR A 237 18.43 2.71 5.50
CA TYR A 237 17.22 1.99 5.95
C TYR A 237 16.24 1.65 4.82
N GLN A 238 16.47 2.13 3.59
CA GLN A 238 15.56 1.89 2.48
C GLN A 238 15.63 0.47 1.87
N PRO A 239 16.75 -0.26 1.94
CA PRO A 239 16.81 -1.64 1.46
C PRO A 239 15.72 -2.57 2.01
N GLN A 240 15.37 -2.47 3.29
CA GLN A 240 14.29 -3.27 3.88
C GLN A 240 12.91 -2.98 3.22
N ASN A 241 12.66 -1.71 2.87
CA ASN A 241 11.42 -1.31 2.20
C ASN A 241 11.40 -1.77 0.74
N ALA A 242 12.56 -1.69 0.06
CA ALA A 242 12.72 -2.19 -1.31
C ALA A 242 12.59 -3.71 -1.36
N ALA A 243 13.20 -4.44 -0.43
CA ALA A 243 13.06 -5.90 -0.33
C ALA A 243 11.60 -6.32 -0.10
N CYS A 244 10.86 -5.57 0.72
CA CYS A 244 9.42 -5.79 0.92
C CYS A 244 8.64 -5.57 -0.40
N ALA A 245 8.96 -4.52 -1.15
CA ALA A 245 8.34 -4.24 -2.44
C ALA A 245 8.68 -5.30 -3.50
N ILE A 246 9.93 -5.76 -3.57
CA ILE A 246 10.37 -6.83 -4.48
C ILE A 246 9.60 -8.12 -4.20
N MET A 247 9.55 -8.56 -2.94
CA MET A 247 8.79 -9.75 -2.53
C MET A 247 7.32 -9.65 -2.89
N LEU A 248 6.71 -8.47 -2.66
CA LEU A 248 5.31 -8.20 -2.96
C LEU A 248 5.04 -8.25 -4.46
N CYS A 249 5.87 -7.59 -5.27
CA CYS A 249 5.69 -7.51 -6.73
C CYS A 249 5.94 -8.87 -7.40
N GLU A 250 6.99 -9.60 -6.99
CA GLU A 250 7.25 -10.96 -7.48
C GLU A 250 6.08 -11.89 -7.15
N GLY A 251 5.60 -11.84 -5.90
CA GLY A 251 4.49 -12.65 -5.45
C GLY A 251 3.18 -12.34 -6.20
N TYR A 252 2.89 -11.06 -6.43
CA TYR A 252 1.73 -10.61 -7.18
C TYR A 252 1.79 -11.04 -8.66
N LEU A 253 2.93 -10.83 -9.32
CA LEU A 253 3.11 -11.22 -10.72
C LEU A 253 3.21 -12.75 -10.92
N GLY A 254 3.51 -13.49 -9.86
CA GLY A 254 3.66 -14.94 -9.91
C GLY A 254 4.85 -15.44 -10.71
N ARG A 255 5.82 -14.55 -11.03
CA ARG A 255 7.03 -14.83 -11.79
C ARG A 255 8.20 -14.02 -11.28
N GLU A 256 9.41 -14.42 -11.66
CA GLU A 256 10.63 -13.64 -11.44
C GLU A 256 10.52 -12.24 -12.08
N LEU A 257 11.04 -11.22 -11.41
CA LEU A 257 11.15 -9.86 -11.93
C LEU A 257 12.34 -9.75 -12.87
N ASP A 258 12.23 -8.92 -13.88
CA ASP A 258 13.35 -8.56 -14.75
C ASP A 258 14.36 -7.73 -13.96
N HIS A 259 15.60 -8.20 -13.86
CA HIS A 259 16.64 -7.58 -13.04
C HIS A 259 17.01 -6.18 -13.52
N ASP A 260 17.11 -5.96 -14.82
CA ASP A 260 17.47 -4.65 -15.39
C ASP A 260 16.34 -3.62 -15.15
N LYS A 261 15.08 -4.04 -15.31
CA LYS A 261 13.91 -3.21 -15.03
C LYS A 261 13.76 -2.91 -13.56
N LEU A 262 14.07 -3.88 -12.70
CA LEU A 262 14.06 -3.70 -11.25
C LEU A 262 15.06 -2.61 -10.84
N ASP A 263 16.32 -2.72 -11.30
CA ASP A 263 17.37 -1.74 -11.00
C ASP A 263 16.98 -0.35 -11.49
N ALA A 264 16.50 -0.24 -12.73
CA ALA A 264 16.01 1.03 -13.28
C ALA A 264 14.85 1.63 -12.45
N SER A 265 13.93 0.79 -11.97
CA SER A 265 12.79 1.22 -11.17
C SER A 265 13.20 1.73 -9.80
N LEU A 266 14.15 1.05 -9.14
CA LEU A 266 14.64 1.46 -7.81
C LEU A 266 15.53 2.71 -7.86
N MET A 267 16.32 2.87 -8.92
CA MET A 267 17.14 4.05 -9.14
C MET A 267 16.32 5.30 -9.49
N GLY A 268 15.20 5.13 -10.18
CA GLY A 268 14.32 6.22 -10.61
C GLY A 268 13.26 6.66 -9.60
N CYS A 269 13.17 5.98 -8.46
CA CYS A 269 12.11 6.17 -7.47
C CYS A 269 12.43 7.25 -6.42
#